data_6c2716d9bcdd3fd7c13bfbe80d541bf8
#
_entry.id   6c2716d9bcdd3fd7c13bfbe80d541bf8
#
_cell.length_a   1.000
_cell.length_b   1.000
_cell.length_c   1.000
_cell.angle_alpha   90.00
_cell.angle_beta   90.00
_cell.angle_gamma   90.00
#
_symmetry.space_group_name_H-M   'P 1'
#
loop_
_entity.id
_entity.type
_entity.pdbx_description
1 polymer ?
#
loop_
_entity_poly.entity_id
_entity_poly.type
_entity_poly.pdbx_seq_one_letter_code
_entity_poly.pdbx_strand_id
1 'polypeptide(L)'
;MIPASSLIGELRTSLAEGSARIERQFAESGNGGVAVAQRTRLIEEILKRLWQELMSADASGPQDFALAATGGFGRGWLFPHSDIDLLFLYADRNGEETHRETIRKFSQELWDLKLKLSPASRYLAECDRFDANNTEFTISLLDCRYLAGDQRLFTRLH
;
A
#
# COMPACT_ATOMS: atom_id res chain seq x y z
N MET A 1 12.96 -9.46 17.40
CA MET A 1 11.64 -9.64 16.77
C MET A 1 10.58 -9.05 17.68
N ILE A 2 9.86 -8.05 17.22
CA ILE A 2 8.75 -7.47 17.97
C ILE A 2 7.54 -8.40 17.77
N PRO A 3 6.81 -8.79 18.82
CA PRO A 3 5.58 -9.58 18.66
C PRO A 3 4.59 -8.83 17.76
N ALA A 4 3.89 -9.53 16.88
CA ALA A 4 2.93 -8.93 15.93
C ALA A 4 1.89 -8.05 16.64
N SER A 5 1.41 -8.46 17.80
CA SER A 5 0.48 -7.67 18.63
C SER A 5 1.07 -6.34 19.09
N SER A 6 2.39 -6.29 19.34
CA SER A 6 3.11 -5.07 19.75
C SER A 6 3.27 -4.11 18.59
N LEU A 7 3.60 -4.63 17.38
CA LEU A 7 3.72 -3.80 16.19
C LEU A 7 2.38 -3.13 15.84
N ILE A 8 1.29 -3.87 15.86
CA ILE A 8 -0.05 -3.32 15.58
C ILE A 8 -0.42 -2.22 16.56
N GLY A 9 -0.09 -2.41 17.85
CA GLY A 9 -0.27 -1.37 18.87
C GLY A 9 0.54 -0.11 18.55
N GLU A 10 1.80 -0.27 18.15
CA GLU A 10 2.66 0.85 17.74
C GLU A 10 2.12 1.55 16.48
N LEU A 11 1.69 0.81 15.49
CA LEU A 11 1.12 1.37 14.26
C LEU A 11 -0.18 2.12 14.53
N ARG A 12 -1.03 1.59 15.40
CA ARG A 12 -2.27 2.26 15.83
C ARG A 12 -1.97 3.58 16.50
N THR A 13 -1.00 3.61 17.40
CA THR A 13 -0.56 4.83 18.09
C THR A 13 0.02 5.84 17.09
N SER A 14 0.90 5.39 16.19
CA SER A 14 1.49 6.24 15.15
C SER A 14 0.44 6.85 14.23
N LEU A 15 -0.57 6.05 13.85
CA LEU A 15 -1.68 6.53 13.02
C LEU A 15 -2.52 7.57 13.74
N ALA A 16 -2.88 7.34 15.00
CA ALA A 16 -3.68 8.25 15.79
C ALA A 16 -2.95 9.57 16.06
N GLU A 17 -1.70 9.50 16.51
CA GLU A 17 -0.88 10.69 16.81
C GLU A 17 -0.56 11.48 15.53
N GLY A 18 -0.19 10.79 14.45
CA GLY A 18 0.09 11.42 13.16
C GLY A 18 -1.13 12.11 12.58
N SER A 19 -2.30 11.47 12.63
CA SER A 19 -3.57 12.05 12.16
C SER A 19 -3.95 13.28 12.97
N ALA A 20 -3.83 13.23 14.30
CA ALA A 20 -4.12 14.36 15.18
C ALA A 20 -3.19 15.55 14.90
N ARG A 21 -1.91 15.28 14.64
CA ARG A 21 -0.93 16.32 14.28
C ARG A 21 -1.29 16.98 12.95
N ILE A 22 -1.67 16.21 11.96
CA ILE A 22 -2.08 16.72 10.64
C ILE A 22 -3.31 17.61 10.77
N GLU A 23 -4.32 17.19 11.55
CA GLU A 23 -5.52 17.99 11.81
C GLU A 23 -5.20 19.30 12.48
N ARG A 24 -4.34 19.32 13.50
CA ARG A 24 -3.93 20.55 14.19
C ARG A 24 -3.20 21.50 13.24
N GLN A 25 -2.26 21.00 12.46
CA GLN A 25 -1.51 21.82 11.50
C GLN A 25 -2.42 22.40 10.42
N PHE A 26 -3.38 21.61 9.94
CA PHE A 26 -4.37 22.08 8.99
C PHE A 26 -5.28 23.17 9.58
N ALA A 27 -5.73 23.00 10.82
CA ALA A 27 -6.54 23.99 11.51
C ALA A 27 -5.80 25.33 11.68
N GLU A 28 -4.48 25.29 11.89
CA GLU A 28 -3.64 26.49 12.03
C GLU A 28 -3.31 27.16 10.70
N SER A 29 -2.97 26.37 9.67
CA SER A 29 -2.44 26.87 8.39
C SER A 29 -3.50 27.03 7.30
N GLY A 30 -4.58 26.23 7.35
CA GLY A 30 -5.57 26.13 6.27
C GLY A 30 -5.01 25.52 4.97
N ASN A 31 -3.81 24.94 5.00
CA ASN A 31 -3.16 24.40 3.82
C ASN A 31 -3.51 22.92 3.60
N GLY A 32 -4.55 22.68 2.81
CA GLY A 32 -5.02 21.33 2.46
C GLY A 32 -4.02 20.50 1.69
N GLY A 33 -3.22 21.10 0.82
CA GLY A 33 -2.18 20.41 0.05
C GLY A 33 -1.11 19.80 0.96
N VAL A 34 -0.67 20.53 1.97
CA VAL A 34 0.29 20.02 2.97
C VAL A 34 -0.35 18.91 3.78
N ALA A 35 -1.59 19.05 4.21
CA ALA A 35 -2.30 18.03 4.97
C ALA A 35 -2.41 16.71 4.19
N VAL A 36 -2.76 16.78 2.91
CA VAL A 36 -2.86 15.60 2.02
C VAL A 36 -1.49 14.93 1.85
N ALA A 37 -0.43 15.71 1.63
CA ALA A 37 0.93 15.18 1.51
C ALA A 37 1.41 14.49 2.80
N GLN A 38 1.12 15.07 3.95
CA GLN A 38 1.47 14.48 5.26
C GLN A 38 0.69 13.18 5.52
N ARG A 39 -0.61 13.16 5.20
CA ARG A 39 -1.42 11.95 5.32
C ARG A 39 -0.89 10.84 4.41
N THR A 40 -0.55 11.14 3.17
CA THR A 40 0.02 10.18 2.23
C THR A 40 1.28 9.55 2.79
N ARG A 41 2.21 10.34 3.33
CA ARG A 41 3.45 9.84 3.95
C ARG A 41 3.18 8.99 5.18
N LEU A 42 2.27 9.41 6.05
CA LEU A 42 1.92 8.67 7.26
C LEU A 42 1.42 7.27 6.91
N ILE A 43 0.48 7.18 5.99
CA ILE A 43 -0.07 5.89 5.56
C ILE A 43 1.01 5.04 4.88
N GLU A 44 1.82 5.64 4.04
CA GLU A 44 2.93 4.93 3.37
C GLU A 44 3.91 4.31 4.36
N GLU A 45 4.29 5.04 5.40
CA GLU A 45 5.18 4.53 6.46
C GLU A 45 4.56 3.34 7.20
N ILE A 46 3.27 3.42 7.51
CA ILE A 46 2.54 2.33 8.17
C ILE A 46 2.53 1.09 7.29
N LEU A 47 2.21 1.25 6.01
CA LEU A 47 2.20 0.14 5.05
C LEU A 47 3.57 -0.53 4.92
N LYS A 48 4.62 0.27 4.80
CA LYS A 48 6.00 -0.23 4.69
C LYS A 48 6.46 -1.00 5.94
N ARG A 49 6.16 -0.48 7.11
CA ARG A 49 6.52 -1.15 8.38
C ARG A 49 5.81 -2.48 8.52
N LEU A 50 4.52 -2.52 8.25
CA LEU A 50 3.74 -3.75 8.30
C LEU A 50 4.24 -4.77 7.26
N TRP A 51 4.50 -4.31 6.04
CA TRP A 51 5.06 -5.14 4.98
C TRP A 51 6.38 -5.80 5.39
N GLN A 52 7.31 -5.02 5.93
CA GLN A 52 8.61 -5.53 6.37
C GLN A 52 8.47 -6.63 7.42
N GLU A 53 7.58 -6.44 8.39
CA GLU A 53 7.36 -7.43 9.46
C GLU A 53 6.80 -8.73 8.88
N LEU A 54 5.79 -8.64 8.03
CA LEU A 54 5.17 -9.82 7.43
C LEU A 54 6.10 -10.55 6.46
N MET A 55 6.88 -9.80 5.68
CA MET A 55 7.84 -10.40 4.74
C MET A 55 9.04 -11.04 5.46
N SER A 56 9.44 -10.54 6.62
CA SER A 56 10.47 -11.17 7.44
C SER A 56 10.04 -12.54 7.96
N ALA A 57 8.74 -12.73 8.16
CA ALA A 57 8.16 -13.99 8.61
C ALA A 57 7.80 -14.94 7.45
N ASP A 58 7.75 -14.44 6.21
CA ASP A 58 7.42 -15.22 5.02
C ASP A 58 8.64 -15.98 4.53
N ALA A 59 8.54 -17.31 4.50
CA ALA A 59 9.62 -18.19 4.04
C ALA A 59 9.98 -17.97 2.57
N SER A 60 9.03 -17.52 1.75
CA SER A 60 9.24 -17.21 0.32
C SER A 60 9.99 -15.89 0.11
N GLY A 61 9.98 -14.99 1.11
CA GLY A 61 10.60 -13.68 1.02
C GLY A 61 9.90 -12.75 0.01
N PRO A 62 10.48 -11.56 -0.24
CA PRO A 62 9.89 -10.57 -1.15
C PRO A 62 10.23 -10.80 -2.62
N GLN A 63 10.87 -11.89 -2.96
CA GLN A 63 11.30 -12.18 -4.33
C GLN A 63 10.09 -12.41 -5.24
N ASP A 64 10.13 -11.80 -6.42
CA ASP A 64 9.03 -11.87 -7.41
C ASP A 64 7.67 -11.36 -6.91
N PHE A 65 7.71 -10.51 -5.88
CA PHE A 65 6.50 -9.94 -5.26
C PHE A 65 6.76 -8.49 -4.85
N ALA A 66 5.91 -7.58 -5.29
CA ALA A 66 6.03 -6.15 -4.99
C ALA A 66 4.68 -5.54 -4.60
N LEU A 67 4.76 -4.50 -3.78
CA LEU A 67 3.64 -3.67 -3.39
C LEU A 67 3.79 -2.30 -4.03
N ALA A 68 2.74 -1.82 -4.67
CA ALA A 68 2.71 -0.51 -5.28
C ALA A 68 1.46 0.28 -4.90
N ALA A 69 1.58 1.60 -4.89
CA ALA A 69 0.46 2.52 -4.79
C ALA A 69 -0.06 2.84 -6.17
N THR A 70 -1.38 2.92 -6.32
CA THR A 70 -2.04 3.28 -7.58
C THR A 70 -3.04 4.41 -7.36
N GLY A 71 -3.66 4.91 -8.41
CA GLY A 71 -4.68 5.95 -8.34
C GLY A 71 -4.24 7.19 -7.58
N GLY A 72 -5.11 7.74 -6.77
CA GLY A 72 -4.82 8.93 -5.95
C GLY A 72 -3.67 8.73 -4.99
N PHE A 73 -3.56 7.55 -4.38
CA PHE A 73 -2.45 7.20 -3.51
C PHE A 73 -1.12 7.12 -4.30
N GLY A 74 -1.15 6.58 -5.51
CA GLY A 74 0.00 6.57 -6.42
C GLY A 74 0.50 7.97 -6.76
N ARG A 75 -0.41 8.92 -6.99
CA ARG A 75 -0.10 10.34 -7.22
C ARG A 75 0.39 11.09 -5.98
N GLY A 76 0.34 10.48 -4.81
CA GLY A 76 0.67 11.12 -3.53
C GLY A 76 -0.46 11.99 -2.97
N TRP A 77 -1.69 11.77 -3.41
CA TRP A 77 -2.87 12.55 -3.04
C TRP A 77 -3.89 11.68 -2.29
N LEU A 78 -3.54 11.27 -1.10
CA LEU A 78 -4.46 10.50 -0.26
C LEU A 78 -5.32 11.44 0.57
N PHE A 79 -6.50 11.76 0.06
CA PHE A 79 -7.46 12.59 0.77
C PHE A 79 -8.07 11.85 1.98
N PRO A 80 -8.52 12.58 3.02
CA PRO A 80 -9.29 11.97 4.09
C PRO A 80 -10.50 11.22 3.53
N HIS A 81 -10.77 10.03 4.06
CA HIS A 81 -11.86 9.14 3.62
C HIS A 81 -11.70 8.52 2.23
N SER A 82 -10.60 8.79 1.51
CA SER A 82 -10.27 8.07 0.28
C SER A 82 -9.81 6.66 0.58
N ASP A 83 -10.16 5.72 -0.31
CA ASP A 83 -9.62 4.37 -0.26
C ASP A 83 -8.12 4.39 -0.59
N ILE A 84 -7.39 3.46 0.00
CA ILE A 84 -5.97 3.27 -0.26
C ILE A 84 -5.85 2.27 -1.42
N ASP A 85 -5.58 2.79 -2.61
CA ASP A 85 -5.44 1.96 -3.80
C ASP A 85 -4.06 1.29 -3.81
N LEU A 86 -4.06 -0.03 -3.77
CA LEU A 86 -2.86 -0.85 -3.73
C LEU A 86 -2.84 -1.87 -4.87
N LEU A 87 -1.66 -2.12 -5.40
CA LEU A 87 -1.38 -3.20 -6.33
C LEU A 87 -0.42 -4.20 -5.69
N PHE A 88 -0.86 -5.45 -5.57
CA PHE A 88 0.01 -6.58 -5.29
C PHE A 88 0.46 -7.14 -6.64
N LEU A 89 1.74 -6.98 -6.96
CA LEU A 89 2.33 -7.35 -8.23
C LEU A 89 3.18 -8.61 -8.08
N TYR A 90 2.93 -9.59 -8.93
CA TYR A 90 3.67 -10.85 -9.00
C TYR A 90 4.40 -10.98 -10.33
N ALA A 91 5.49 -11.75 -10.34
CA ALA A 91 6.19 -12.05 -11.58
C ALA A 91 5.33 -12.92 -12.50
N ASP A 92 4.63 -13.90 -11.94
CA ASP A 92 3.81 -14.85 -12.67
C ASP A 92 2.55 -15.26 -11.88
N ARG A 93 1.74 -16.12 -12.49
CA ARG A 93 0.48 -16.63 -11.94
C ARG A 93 0.61 -17.32 -10.57
N ASN A 94 1.73 -17.97 -10.32
CA ASN A 94 1.95 -18.74 -9.09
C ASN A 94 2.17 -17.82 -7.88
N GLY A 95 2.58 -16.58 -8.11
CA GLY A 95 2.86 -15.61 -7.06
C GLY A 95 1.66 -15.31 -6.18
N GLU A 96 0.47 -15.22 -6.75
CA GLU A 96 -0.76 -14.97 -5.97
C GLU A 96 -1.01 -16.08 -4.94
N GLU A 97 -0.87 -17.32 -5.32
CA GLU A 97 -1.06 -18.45 -4.40
C GLU A 97 0.07 -18.53 -3.37
N THR A 98 1.31 -18.33 -3.81
CA THR A 98 2.50 -18.34 -2.95
C THR A 98 2.40 -17.33 -1.81
N HIS A 99 1.90 -16.12 -2.09
CA HIS A 99 1.83 -15.03 -1.13
C HIS A 99 0.42 -14.78 -0.55
N ARG A 100 -0.53 -15.64 -0.82
CA ARG A 100 -1.95 -15.48 -0.39
C ARG A 100 -2.08 -15.22 1.09
N GLU A 101 -1.41 -15.98 1.93
CA GLU A 101 -1.52 -15.85 3.38
C GLU A 101 -0.92 -14.54 3.88
N THR A 102 0.20 -14.14 3.32
CA THR A 102 0.84 -12.86 3.65
C THR A 102 -0.05 -11.68 3.28
N ILE A 103 -0.67 -11.72 2.10
CA ILE A 103 -1.61 -10.68 1.65
C ILE A 103 -2.84 -10.66 2.56
N ARG A 104 -3.36 -11.83 2.93
CA ARG A 104 -4.51 -11.93 3.82
C ARG A 104 -4.21 -11.26 5.17
N LYS A 105 -3.07 -11.58 5.77
CA LYS A 105 -2.64 -10.97 7.04
C LYS A 105 -2.43 -9.46 6.90
N PHE A 106 -1.74 -9.04 5.87
CA PHE A 106 -1.49 -7.63 5.59
C PHE A 106 -2.80 -6.83 5.49
N SER A 107 -3.75 -7.34 4.70
CA SER A 107 -5.06 -6.72 4.52
C SER A 107 -5.86 -6.70 5.83
N GLN A 108 -5.86 -7.81 6.57
CA GLN A 108 -6.55 -7.94 7.85
C GLN A 108 -6.04 -6.90 8.86
N GLU A 109 -4.72 -6.78 9.01
CA GLU A 109 -4.12 -5.85 9.95
C GLU A 109 -4.44 -4.39 9.61
N LEU A 110 -4.47 -4.05 8.32
CA LEU A 110 -4.84 -2.71 7.88
C LEU A 110 -6.33 -2.42 8.13
N TRP A 111 -7.21 -3.41 7.93
CA TRP A 111 -8.62 -3.29 8.29
C TRP A 111 -8.80 -3.07 9.81
N ASP A 112 -8.03 -3.78 10.62
CA ASP A 112 -8.04 -3.63 12.08
C ASP A 112 -7.57 -2.24 12.52
N LEU A 113 -6.71 -1.60 11.73
CA LEU A 113 -6.32 -0.20 11.91
C LEU A 113 -7.36 0.79 11.37
N LYS A 114 -8.51 0.32 10.88
CA LYS A 114 -9.58 1.13 10.27
C LYS A 114 -9.14 1.83 8.98
N LEU A 115 -8.18 1.27 8.29
CA LEU A 115 -7.75 1.75 6.98
C LEU A 115 -8.53 1.02 5.88
N LYS A 116 -9.08 1.78 4.98
CA LYS A 116 -9.93 1.28 3.90
C LYS A 116 -9.08 1.02 2.66
N LEU A 117 -8.95 -0.24 2.29
CA LEU A 117 -8.13 -0.66 1.15
C LEU A 117 -9.00 -0.90 -0.08
N SER A 118 -8.45 -0.55 -1.23
CA SER A 118 -8.94 -0.96 -2.55
C SER A 118 -7.80 -1.72 -3.24
N PRO A 119 -7.65 -3.04 -2.96
CA PRO A 119 -6.54 -3.82 -3.47
C PRO A 119 -6.83 -4.42 -4.84
N ALA A 120 -5.80 -4.46 -5.69
CA ALA A 120 -5.77 -5.25 -6.91
C ALA A 120 -4.59 -6.22 -6.84
N SER A 121 -4.78 -7.43 -7.33
CA SER A 121 -3.72 -8.44 -7.46
C SER A 121 -3.53 -8.78 -8.93
N ARG A 122 -2.32 -8.61 -9.45
CA ARG A 122 -2.01 -8.88 -10.85
C ARG A 122 -0.61 -9.48 -10.98
N TYR A 123 -0.44 -10.37 -11.95
CA TYR A 123 0.89 -10.76 -12.37
C TYR A 123 1.32 -9.89 -13.57
N LEU A 124 2.62 -9.79 -13.79
CA LEU A 124 3.22 -8.81 -14.71
C LEU A 124 2.60 -8.83 -16.10
N ALA A 125 2.37 -10.02 -16.69
CA ALA A 125 1.80 -10.14 -18.03
C ALA A 125 0.35 -9.62 -18.13
N GLU A 126 -0.41 -9.59 -17.03
CA GLU A 126 -1.76 -8.98 -17.03
C GLU A 126 -1.69 -7.47 -17.12
N CYS A 127 -0.63 -6.86 -16.57
CA CYS A 127 -0.46 -5.41 -16.59
C CYS A 127 -0.08 -4.89 -17.99
N ASP A 128 0.54 -5.71 -18.82
CA ASP A 128 0.94 -5.36 -20.19
C ASP A 128 -0.24 -5.34 -21.16
N ARG A 129 -1.41 -5.82 -20.75
CA ARG A 129 -2.59 -5.91 -21.61
C ARG A 129 -3.56 -4.80 -21.30
N PHE A 130 -3.95 -4.08 -22.34
CA PHE A 130 -5.10 -3.19 -22.26
C PHE A 130 -6.38 -4.03 -22.10
N ASP A 131 -7.09 -3.81 -21.00
CA ASP A 131 -8.39 -4.44 -20.77
C ASP A 131 -9.49 -3.41 -20.94
N ALA A 132 -10.22 -3.51 -22.05
CA ALA A 132 -11.35 -2.63 -22.34
C ALA A 132 -12.48 -2.75 -21.31
N ASN A 133 -12.57 -3.88 -20.60
CA ASN A 133 -13.56 -4.08 -19.55
C ASN A 133 -13.15 -3.50 -18.20
N ASN A 134 -11.87 -3.13 -18.05
CA ASN A 134 -11.34 -2.55 -16.82
C ASN A 134 -10.39 -1.40 -17.12
N THR A 135 -10.92 -0.39 -17.79
CA THR A 135 -10.18 0.83 -18.15
C THR A 135 -9.65 1.58 -16.95
N GLU A 136 -10.41 1.59 -15.85
CA GLU A 136 -9.97 2.25 -14.59
C GLU A 136 -8.66 1.67 -14.06
N PHE A 137 -8.53 0.35 -14.05
CA PHE A 137 -7.30 -0.29 -13.62
C PHE A 137 -6.13 0.09 -14.54
N THR A 138 -6.34 0.03 -15.85
CA THR A 138 -5.31 0.39 -16.84
C THR A 138 -4.83 1.83 -16.64
N ILE A 139 -5.76 2.76 -16.43
CA ILE A 139 -5.42 4.17 -16.15
C ILE A 139 -4.68 4.30 -14.81
N SER A 140 -5.10 3.55 -13.80
CA SER A 140 -4.45 3.61 -12.48
C SER A 140 -2.98 3.19 -12.50
N LEU A 141 -2.58 2.35 -13.44
CA LEU A 141 -1.18 1.94 -13.63
C LEU A 141 -0.28 3.10 -14.07
N LEU A 142 -0.83 4.13 -14.73
CA LEU A 142 -0.07 5.31 -15.12
C LEU A 142 0.47 6.09 -13.92
N ASP A 143 -0.22 6.00 -12.80
CA ASP A 143 0.15 6.66 -11.54
C ASP A 143 0.79 5.70 -10.54
N CYS A 144 1.19 4.52 -11.01
CA CYS A 144 1.72 3.47 -10.15
C CYS A 144 3.07 3.86 -9.57
N ARG A 145 3.21 3.72 -8.25
CA ARG A 145 4.42 4.09 -7.50
C ARG A 145 4.86 2.94 -6.61
N TYR A 146 6.16 2.61 -6.67
CA TYR A 146 6.74 1.56 -5.83
C TYR A 146 6.62 1.90 -4.34
N LEU A 147 6.22 0.93 -3.54
CA LEU A 147 6.19 1.02 -2.09
C LEU A 147 7.19 0.08 -1.42
N ALA A 148 7.14 -1.19 -1.75
CA ALA A 148 7.95 -2.21 -1.09
C ALA A 148 8.08 -3.49 -1.94
N GLY A 149 8.95 -4.40 -1.54
CA GLY A 149 9.12 -5.69 -2.18
C GLY A 149 10.17 -5.70 -3.28
N ASP A 150 9.97 -6.51 -4.29
CA ASP A 150 10.93 -6.68 -5.39
C ASP A 150 10.90 -5.48 -6.34
N GLN A 151 11.86 -4.57 -6.17
CA GLN A 151 11.98 -3.37 -7.00
C GLN A 151 12.29 -3.69 -8.47
N ARG A 152 13.00 -4.76 -8.73
CA ARG A 152 13.33 -5.17 -10.11
C ARG A 152 12.06 -5.60 -10.86
N LEU A 153 11.18 -6.31 -10.16
CA LEU A 153 9.88 -6.68 -10.69
C LEU A 153 9.05 -5.43 -11.03
N PHE A 154 8.98 -4.49 -10.09
CA PHE A 154 8.24 -3.23 -10.29
C PHE A 154 8.78 -2.44 -11.49
N THR A 155 10.11 -2.37 -11.67
CA THR A 155 10.74 -1.67 -12.80
C THR A 155 10.33 -2.26 -14.15
N ARG A 156 10.01 -3.55 -14.21
CA ARG A 156 9.54 -4.21 -15.44
C ARG A 156 8.11 -3.81 -15.84
N LEU A 157 7.40 -3.14 -14.96
CA LEU A 157 6.04 -2.65 -15.21
C LEU A 157 6.02 -1.45 -16.17
N HIS A 158 7.14 -0.73 -16.32
CA HIS A 158 7.27 0.50 -17.10
C HIS A 158 8.24 0.37 -18.29
#